data_b319be0a9af3acd14109cae49b84e62e
#
_entry.id   b319be0a9af3acd14109cae49b84e62e
#
_cell.length_a   1.000
_cell.length_b   1.000
_cell.length_c   1.000
_cell.angle_alpha   90.00
_cell.angle_beta   90.00
_cell.angle_gamma   90.00
#
_symmetry.space_group_name_H-M   'P 1'
#
loop_
_entity.id
_entity.type
_entity.pdbx_description
1 polymer ?
#
loop_
_entity_poly.entity_id
_entity_poly.type
_entity_poly.pdbx_seq_one_letter_code
_entity_poly.pdbx_strand_id
1 'polypeptide(L)'
;MKNIEDINKAAIQKITANKKITEFSPGDTIKVGVKIVEGKRERIQYFEGVCIAKKNRDLNSSFTVRKISFGEGVERTFALYSPNVDSIKVIRSGKVRRAKLYYLRDRKGKSARIAEKIKKKIGVDVSVKPEEPKAVSVEPVKEVPKAEELKKEDKKVEAKAEKQTSEKK
;
A
#
# COMPACT_ATOMS: atom_id res chain seq x y z
N MET A 1 20.93 -37.36 6.18
CA MET A 1 19.81 -37.08 5.27
C MET A 1 19.11 -35.83 5.73
N LYS A 2 18.77 -34.90 4.82
CA LYS A 2 18.03 -33.65 5.19
C LYS A 2 16.57 -34.00 5.33
N ASN A 3 15.94 -33.59 6.41
CA ASN A 3 14.51 -33.74 6.60
C ASN A 3 13.73 -32.78 5.67
N ILE A 4 12.50 -33.13 5.29
CA ILE A 4 11.62 -32.29 4.46
C ILE A 4 11.43 -30.88 5.07
N GLU A 5 11.37 -30.81 6.40
CA GLU A 5 11.26 -29.53 7.12
C GLU A 5 12.47 -28.63 6.91
N ASP A 6 13.69 -29.20 6.90
CA ASP A 6 14.92 -28.42 6.67
C ASP A 6 15.00 -27.89 5.24
N ILE A 7 14.53 -28.69 4.27
CA ILE A 7 14.44 -28.28 2.87
C ILE A 7 13.44 -27.14 2.72
N ASN A 8 12.26 -27.25 3.36
CA ASN A 8 11.23 -26.20 3.34
C ASN A 8 11.74 -24.91 3.99
N LYS A 9 12.40 -24.97 5.14
CA LYS A 9 12.99 -23.80 5.81
C LYS A 9 14.04 -23.12 4.94
N ALA A 10 14.93 -23.91 4.32
CA ALA A 10 15.95 -23.36 3.41
C ALA A 10 15.32 -22.69 2.18
N ALA A 11 14.25 -23.25 1.62
CA ALA A 11 13.51 -22.65 0.50
C ALA A 11 12.83 -21.34 0.93
N ILE A 12 12.18 -21.30 2.11
CA ILE A 12 11.57 -20.08 2.66
C ILE A 12 12.62 -19.00 2.86
N GLN A 13 13.78 -19.32 3.43
CA GLN A 13 14.85 -18.36 3.64
C GLN A 13 15.32 -17.72 2.33
N LYS A 14 15.50 -18.51 1.26
CA LYS A 14 15.87 -18.02 -0.06
C LYS A 14 14.82 -17.05 -0.63
N ILE A 15 13.54 -17.38 -0.48
CA ILE A 15 12.45 -16.53 -0.99
C ILE A 15 12.34 -15.25 -0.17
N THR A 16 12.46 -15.34 1.16
CA THR A 16 12.36 -14.19 2.06
C THR A 16 13.54 -13.23 1.91
N ALA A 17 14.73 -13.72 1.58
CA ALA A 17 15.88 -12.88 1.27
C ALA A 17 15.61 -11.97 0.06
N ASN A 18 14.86 -12.47 -0.93
CA ASN A 18 14.55 -11.73 -2.15
C ASN A 18 13.26 -10.88 -2.05
N LYS A 19 12.36 -11.19 -1.10
CA LYS A 19 11.05 -10.53 -0.97
C LYS A 19 10.75 -10.16 0.47
N LYS A 20 10.49 -8.88 0.71
CA LYS A 20 10.02 -8.41 2.01
C LYS A 20 8.53 -8.75 2.18
N ILE A 21 8.24 -9.79 2.95
CA ILE A 21 6.88 -10.19 3.28
C ILE A 21 6.43 -9.41 4.52
N THR A 22 5.39 -8.61 4.39
CA THR A 22 4.80 -7.88 5.51
C THR A 22 3.97 -8.82 6.39
N GLU A 23 4.08 -8.72 7.69
CA GLU A 23 3.23 -9.45 8.62
C GLU A 23 1.82 -8.88 8.62
N PHE A 24 0.83 -9.75 8.49
CA PHE A 24 -0.59 -9.41 8.54
C PHE A 24 -1.39 -10.53 9.20
N SER A 25 -2.58 -10.20 9.68
CA SER A 25 -3.51 -11.11 10.34
C SER A 25 -4.87 -11.16 9.63
N PRO A 26 -5.68 -12.20 9.86
CA PRO A 26 -7.08 -12.18 9.40
C PRO A 26 -7.81 -10.95 9.93
N GLY A 27 -8.62 -10.32 9.07
CA GLY A 27 -9.30 -9.05 9.36
C GLY A 27 -8.61 -7.81 8.83
N ASP A 28 -7.33 -7.89 8.49
CA ASP A 28 -6.60 -6.77 7.91
C ASP A 28 -7.01 -6.54 6.45
N THR A 29 -7.13 -5.27 6.07
CA THR A 29 -7.28 -4.88 4.66
C THR A 29 -5.89 -4.83 4.04
N ILE A 30 -5.67 -5.66 3.04
CA ILE A 30 -4.39 -5.83 2.37
C ILE A 30 -4.49 -5.56 0.88
N LYS A 31 -3.42 -5.05 0.31
CA LYS A 31 -3.24 -4.86 -1.14
C LYS A 31 -2.15 -5.81 -1.61
N VAL A 32 -2.53 -6.76 -2.45
CA VAL A 32 -1.64 -7.80 -3.00
C VAL A 32 -1.30 -7.47 -4.44
N GLY A 33 -0.02 -7.32 -4.75
CA GLY A 33 0.48 -7.20 -6.11
C GLY A 33 0.65 -8.59 -6.72
N VAL A 34 -0.01 -8.85 -7.81
CA VAL A 34 0.05 -10.13 -8.54
C VAL A 34 0.68 -9.90 -9.90
N LYS A 35 1.73 -10.64 -10.21
CA LYS A 35 2.34 -10.65 -11.54
C LYS A 35 1.46 -11.45 -12.49
N ILE A 36 1.10 -10.84 -13.59
CA ILE A 36 0.33 -11.45 -14.66
C ILE A 36 1.20 -11.38 -15.92
N VAL A 37 1.39 -12.53 -16.56
CA VAL A 37 2.10 -12.65 -17.83
C VAL A 37 1.05 -12.80 -18.93
N GLU A 38 1.02 -11.86 -19.86
CA GLU A 38 0.11 -11.83 -21.00
C GLU A 38 0.94 -11.87 -22.28
N GLY A 39 1.16 -13.08 -22.81
CA GLY A 39 2.07 -13.30 -23.94
C GLY A 39 3.51 -12.90 -23.59
N LYS A 40 4.05 -11.86 -24.24
CA LYS A 40 5.40 -11.35 -24.00
C LYS A 40 5.48 -10.22 -22.97
N ARG A 41 4.34 -9.78 -22.43
CA ARG A 41 4.28 -8.64 -21.48
C ARG A 41 3.99 -9.13 -20.06
N GLU A 42 4.73 -8.60 -19.11
CA GLU A 42 4.48 -8.81 -17.67
C GLU A 42 3.91 -7.53 -17.10
N ARG A 43 2.84 -7.66 -16.31
CA ARG A 43 2.26 -6.54 -15.55
C ARG A 43 1.90 -6.94 -14.14
N ILE A 44 1.91 -5.98 -13.22
CA ILE A 44 1.48 -6.19 -11.84
C ILE A 44 0.05 -5.68 -11.71
N GLN A 45 -0.86 -6.57 -11.31
CA GLN A 45 -2.23 -6.21 -10.98
C GLN A 45 -2.41 -6.25 -9.46
N TYR A 46 -3.02 -5.19 -8.92
CA TYR A 46 -3.30 -5.12 -7.50
C TYR A 46 -4.68 -5.66 -7.16
N PHE A 47 -4.71 -6.55 -6.16
CA PHE A 47 -5.93 -7.07 -5.57
C PHE A 47 -6.03 -6.53 -4.14
N GLU A 48 -6.98 -5.64 -3.89
CA GLU A 48 -7.22 -5.03 -2.58
C GLU A 48 -8.47 -5.60 -1.96
N GLY A 49 -8.37 -6.02 -0.68
CA GLY A 49 -9.50 -6.61 0.02
C GLY A 49 -9.16 -6.99 1.46
N VAL A 50 -10.11 -7.61 2.13
CA VAL A 50 -9.98 -8.08 3.50
C VAL A 50 -9.45 -9.51 3.53
N CYS A 51 -8.43 -9.78 4.33
CA CYS A 51 -7.95 -11.13 4.59
C CYS A 51 -8.96 -11.89 5.45
N ILE A 52 -9.65 -12.88 4.89
CA ILE A 52 -10.65 -13.67 5.60
C ILE A 52 -10.07 -14.92 6.27
N ALA A 53 -8.99 -15.47 5.76
CA ALA A 53 -8.34 -16.65 6.31
C ALA A 53 -6.85 -16.64 6.00
N LYS A 54 -6.04 -17.13 6.94
CA LYS A 54 -4.61 -17.37 6.76
C LYS A 54 -4.29 -18.78 7.26
N LYS A 55 -3.56 -19.55 6.46
CA LYS A 55 -3.08 -20.90 6.79
C LYS A 55 -1.56 -20.86 6.81
N ASN A 56 -0.97 -21.17 7.96
CA ASN A 56 0.46 -21.29 8.12
C ASN A 56 0.84 -22.77 7.97
N ARG A 57 1.53 -23.09 6.89
CA ARG A 57 2.02 -24.45 6.57
C ARG A 57 3.38 -24.35 5.90
N ASP A 58 4.33 -23.75 6.58
CA ASP A 58 5.67 -23.50 6.05
C ASP A 58 5.64 -22.99 4.60
N LEU A 59 6.29 -23.70 3.66
CA LEU A 59 6.32 -23.32 2.24
C LEU A 59 4.91 -23.23 1.61
N ASN A 60 3.97 -24.08 2.06
CA ASN A 60 2.60 -24.15 1.55
C ASN A 60 1.62 -23.18 2.25
N SER A 61 2.15 -22.17 2.94
CA SER A 61 1.34 -21.14 3.60
C SER A 61 0.50 -20.39 2.56
N SER A 62 -0.77 -20.17 2.88
CA SER A 62 -1.71 -19.50 1.99
C SER A 62 -2.65 -18.57 2.75
N PHE A 63 -3.18 -17.58 2.06
CA PHE A 63 -4.16 -16.66 2.62
C PHE A 63 -5.24 -16.35 1.57
N THR A 64 -6.46 -16.11 2.05
CA THR A 64 -7.61 -15.79 1.21
C THR A 64 -8.04 -14.36 1.45
N VAL A 65 -8.17 -13.61 0.37
CA VAL A 65 -8.59 -12.21 0.36
C VAL A 65 -9.96 -12.09 -0.29
N ARG A 66 -10.87 -11.37 0.35
CA ARG A 66 -12.22 -11.07 -0.14
C ARG A 66 -12.35 -9.59 -0.44
N LYS A 67 -12.90 -9.26 -1.59
CA LYS A 67 -13.35 -7.92 -1.95
C LYS A 67 -14.75 -7.95 -2.53
N ILE A 68 -15.44 -6.83 -2.51
CA ILE A 68 -16.69 -6.65 -3.22
C ILE A 68 -16.37 -5.92 -4.53
N SER A 69 -16.71 -6.52 -5.65
CA SER A 69 -16.58 -5.95 -6.98
C SER A 69 -17.94 -5.95 -7.66
N PHE A 70 -18.43 -4.79 -8.10
CA PHE A 70 -19.73 -4.65 -8.77
C PHE A 70 -20.90 -5.30 -8.02
N GLY A 71 -20.91 -5.21 -6.68
CA GLY A 71 -21.92 -5.83 -5.83
C GLY A 71 -21.67 -7.31 -5.51
N GLU A 72 -20.78 -7.99 -6.22
CA GLU A 72 -20.42 -9.38 -6.02
C GLU A 72 -19.21 -9.55 -5.09
N GLY A 73 -19.25 -10.59 -4.26
CA GLY A 73 -18.16 -10.95 -3.36
C GLY A 73 -17.13 -11.84 -4.04
N VAL A 74 -15.98 -11.28 -4.40
CA VAL A 74 -14.89 -12.02 -5.04
C VAL A 74 -13.86 -12.44 -3.99
N GLU A 75 -13.55 -13.74 -3.95
CA GLU A 75 -12.52 -14.32 -3.08
C GLU A 75 -11.38 -14.89 -3.92
N ARG A 76 -10.16 -14.59 -3.52
CA ARG A 76 -8.96 -15.15 -4.15
C ARG A 76 -8.00 -15.67 -3.10
N THR A 77 -7.54 -16.90 -3.27
CA THR A 77 -6.52 -17.51 -2.41
C THR A 77 -5.16 -17.36 -3.05
N PHE A 78 -4.20 -16.88 -2.28
CA PHE A 78 -2.82 -16.69 -2.69
C PHE A 78 -1.91 -17.57 -1.85
N ALA A 79 -0.94 -18.22 -2.48
CA ALA A 79 0.17 -18.84 -1.77
C ALA A 79 1.16 -17.74 -1.35
N LEU A 80 1.54 -17.72 -0.07
CA LEU A 80 2.35 -16.65 0.53
C LEU A 80 3.74 -16.53 -0.13
N TYR A 81 4.35 -17.65 -0.43
CA TYR A 81 5.68 -17.74 -1.01
C TYR A 81 5.70 -17.94 -2.53
N SER A 82 4.56 -17.71 -3.22
CA SER A 82 4.48 -17.84 -4.67
C SER A 82 5.31 -16.79 -5.39
N PRO A 83 5.98 -17.12 -6.50
CA PRO A 83 6.65 -16.17 -7.36
C PRO A 83 5.69 -15.15 -7.99
N ASN A 84 4.42 -15.53 -8.18
CA ASN A 84 3.40 -14.67 -8.77
C ASN A 84 2.95 -13.55 -7.82
N VAL A 85 3.17 -13.69 -6.50
CA VAL A 85 2.91 -12.61 -5.53
C VAL A 85 4.15 -11.72 -5.49
N ASP A 86 4.02 -10.49 -5.96
CA ASP A 86 5.10 -9.51 -5.98
C ASP A 86 5.24 -8.82 -4.62
N SER A 87 4.19 -8.20 -4.13
CA SER A 87 4.19 -7.42 -2.90
C SER A 87 2.90 -7.57 -2.11
N ILE A 88 3.00 -7.46 -0.79
CA ILE A 88 1.86 -7.46 0.12
C ILE A 88 2.00 -6.22 1.00
N LYS A 89 0.99 -5.32 0.94
CA LYS A 89 0.94 -4.10 1.76
C LYS A 89 -0.30 -4.14 2.63
N VAL A 90 -0.13 -3.89 3.94
CA VAL A 90 -1.26 -3.72 4.86
C VAL A 90 -1.70 -2.27 4.80
N ILE A 91 -2.97 -2.05 4.42
CA ILE A 91 -3.58 -0.71 4.33
C ILE A 91 -4.18 -0.35 5.68
N ARG A 92 -4.95 -1.29 6.26
CA ARG A 92 -5.68 -1.07 7.51
C ARG A 92 -5.68 -2.35 8.34
N SER A 93 -5.43 -2.23 9.63
CA SER A 93 -5.47 -3.37 10.55
C SER A 93 -6.86 -3.49 11.18
N GLY A 94 -7.45 -4.69 11.10
CA GLY A 94 -8.78 -4.96 11.61
C GLY A 94 -8.76 -5.63 12.99
N LYS A 95 -9.71 -5.24 13.88
CA LYS A 95 -9.91 -5.88 15.17
C LYS A 95 -10.94 -7.00 15.03
N VAL A 96 -10.50 -8.24 15.08
CA VAL A 96 -11.36 -9.44 14.98
C VAL A 96 -11.07 -10.42 16.11
N ARG A 97 -12.07 -11.25 16.44
CA ARG A 97 -11.97 -12.29 17.48
C ARG A 97 -11.81 -13.70 16.91
N ARG A 98 -11.93 -13.86 15.59
CA ARG A 98 -11.91 -15.16 14.92
C ARG A 98 -10.72 -15.23 13.95
N ALA A 99 -10.12 -16.41 13.84
CA ALA A 99 -9.04 -16.68 12.89
C ALA A 99 -9.55 -16.84 11.44
N LYS A 100 -10.81 -17.23 11.27
CA LYS A 100 -11.46 -17.40 9.97
C LYS A 100 -12.75 -16.60 9.95
N LEU A 101 -12.93 -15.76 8.93
CA LEU A 101 -14.00 -14.77 8.84
C LEU A 101 -15.00 -15.11 7.72
N TYR A 102 -15.36 -16.38 7.59
CA TYR A 102 -16.28 -16.83 6.53
C TYR A 102 -17.69 -16.24 6.65
N TYR A 103 -18.09 -15.80 7.83
CA TYR A 103 -19.36 -15.10 8.05
C TYR A 103 -19.50 -13.80 7.24
N LEU A 104 -18.39 -13.24 6.73
CA LEU A 104 -18.42 -12.07 5.85
C LEU A 104 -19.04 -12.36 4.48
N ARG A 105 -19.24 -13.64 4.13
CA ARG A 105 -19.90 -14.04 2.89
C ARG A 105 -21.38 -13.67 2.89
N ASP A 106 -22.03 -13.83 4.05
CA ASP A 106 -23.45 -13.61 4.22
C ASP A 106 -23.79 -12.15 4.58
N ARG A 107 -22.79 -11.41 5.05
CA ARG A 107 -22.96 -10.02 5.48
C ARG A 107 -22.67 -9.03 4.37
N LYS A 108 -23.58 -8.05 4.20
CA LYS A 108 -23.45 -6.97 3.22
C LYS A 108 -23.58 -5.59 3.91
N GLY A 109 -23.02 -4.56 3.29
CA GLY A 109 -23.15 -3.18 3.76
C GLY A 109 -22.50 -2.89 5.11
N LYS A 110 -23.21 -2.23 6.00
CA LYS A 110 -22.70 -1.80 7.32
C LYS A 110 -22.28 -2.96 8.22
N SER A 111 -22.98 -4.10 8.17
CA SER A 111 -22.69 -5.29 8.98
C SER A 111 -21.41 -6.03 8.59
N ALA A 112 -20.90 -5.81 7.38
CA ALA A 112 -19.65 -6.37 6.90
C ALA A 112 -18.41 -5.53 7.27
N ARG A 113 -18.59 -4.35 7.88
CA ARG A 113 -17.48 -3.49 8.28
C ARG A 113 -16.76 -4.06 9.48
N ILE A 114 -15.44 -4.15 9.40
CA ILE A 114 -14.57 -4.57 10.49
C ILE A 114 -14.06 -3.31 11.18
N ALA A 115 -14.13 -3.28 12.52
CA ALA A 115 -13.58 -2.19 13.32
C ALA A 115 -12.05 -2.14 13.16
N GLU A 116 -11.50 -0.95 13.10
CA GLU A 116 -10.06 -0.77 13.00
C GLU A 116 -9.37 -1.07 14.34
N LYS A 117 -8.23 -1.75 14.27
CA LYS A 117 -7.39 -2.00 15.42
C LYS A 117 -6.56 -0.75 15.71
N ILE A 118 -6.95 0.01 16.73
CA ILE A 118 -6.17 1.15 17.20
C ILE A 118 -4.86 0.61 17.78
N LYS A 119 -3.76 0.81 17.08
CA LYS A 119 -2.43 0.63 17.66
C LYS A 119 -2.26 1.76 18.68
N LYS A 120 -2.34 1.44 19.97
CA LYS A 120 -1.87 2.36 21.01
C LYS A 120 -0.41 2.64 20.65
N LYS A 121 -0.11 3.87 20.22
CA LYS A 121 1.26 4.35 20.24
C LYS A 121 1.66 4.23 21.70
N ILE A 122 2.59 3.37 22.03
CA ILE A 122 3.25 3.38 23.32
C ILE A 122 3.92 4.75 23.31
N GLY A 123 3.29 5.70 24.03
CA GLY A 123 3.85 7.02 24.23
C GLY A 123 5.15 6.82 24.98
N VAL A 124 6.25 6.94 24.28
CA VAL A 124 7.47 7.37 24.93
C VAL A 124 7.16 8.82 25.26
N ASP A 125 6.77 9.08 26.51
CA ASP A 125 6.73 10.42 27.08
C ASP A 125 8.16 10.95 27.11
N VAL A 126 8.61 11.45 25.97
CA VAL A 126 9.70 12.39 25.94
C VAL A 126 9.07 13.71 26.36
N SER A 127 8.99 13.95 27.65
CA SER A 127 8.79 15.28 28.22
C SER A 127 10.03 16.12 27.90
N VAL A 128 10.16 16.50 26.63
CA VAL A 128 11.01 17.62 26.26
C VAL A 128 10.19 18.86 26.57
N LYS A 129 10.48 19.42 27.76
CA LYS A 129 10.12 20.76 28.17
C LYS A 129 10.53 21.68 27.01
N PRO A 130 9.64 22.50 26.43
CA PRO A 130 10.06 23.49 25.46
C PRO A 130 10.93 24.51 26.17
N GLU A 131 12.21 24.55 25.87
CA GLU A 131 13.03 25.73 26.17
C GLU A 131 12.58 26.85 25.23
N GLU A 132 12.10 27.94 25.85
CA GLU A 132 11.81 29.19 25.17
C GLU A 132 13.09 29.69 24.46
N PRO A 133 13.07 29.99 23.17
CA PRO A 133 14.20 30.70 22.57
C PRO A 133 14.17 32.16 23.03
N LYS A 134 15.19 32.54 23.77
CA LYS A 134 15.52 33.93 24.11
C LYS A 134 15.52 34.77 22.83
N ALA A 135 14.79 35.87 22.91
CA ALA A 135 14.77 36.92 21.91
C ALA A 135 16.19 37.41 21.60
N VAL A 136 16.59 37.28 20.36
CA VAL A 136 17.70 38.04 19.78
C VAL A 136 17.09 38.97 18.76
N SER A 137 17.11 40.25 19.08
CA SER A 137 16.80 41.38 18.21
C SER A 137 17.79 41.42 17.04
N VAL A 138 17.31 41.35 15.83
CA VAL A 138 18.05 41.78 14.63
C VAL A 138 17.09 42.51 13.69
N GLU A 139 17.57 43.72 13.31
CA GLU A 139 16.94 44.76 12.53
C GLU A 139 16.48 44.34 11.11
N PRO A 140 15.65 45.17 10.46
CA PRO A 140 15.00 44.82 9.21
C PRO A 140 15.90 45.04 7.98
N VAL A 141 16.07 44.03 7.15
CA VAL A 141 16.64 44.17 5.81
C VAL A 141 15.55 44.00 4.77
N LYS A 142 15.46 44.99 3.94
CA LYS A 142 14.59 45.33 2.84
C LYS A 142 14.13 44.15 1.96
N GLU A 143 12.84 44.15 1.68
CA GLU A 143 12.17 43.46 0.56
C GLU A 143 12.75 43.86 -0.80
N VAL A 144 12.89 42.86 -1.67
CA VAL A 144 12.97 43.05 -3.12
C VAL A 144 12.03 42.04 -3.81
N PRO A 145 11.15 42.49 -4.71
CA PRO A 145 10.04 41.71 -5.24
C PRO A 145 10.48 40.76 -6.36
N LYS A 146 10.19 39.48 -6.18
CA LYS A 146 10.39 38.43 -7.22
C LYS A 146 9.05 37.86 -7.66
N ALA A 147 8.20 38.73 -8.21
CA ALA A 147 6.87 38.32 -8.67
C ALA A 147 6.52 38.77 -10.11
N GLU A 148 7.50 39.27 -10.89
CA GLU A 148 7.24 39.79 -12.26
C GLU A 148 7.83 38.95 -13.39
N GLU A 149 8.65 37.96 -13.15
CA GLU A 149 9.24 37.16 -14.25
C GLU A 149 8.39 35.97 -14.70
N LEU A 150 7.48 35.46 -13.88
CA LEU A 150 6.65 34.30 -14.23
C LEU A 150 5.45 34.63 -15.16
N LYS A 151 5.12 35.90 -15.37
CA LYS A 151 4.03 36.32 -16.27
C LYS A 151 4.45 36.68 -17.70
N LYS A 152 5.73 36.63 -18.01
CA LYS A 152 6.25 36.93 -19.37
C LYS A 152 6.54 35.68 -20.20
N GLU A 153 6.67 34.52 -19.60
CA GLU A 153 6.86 33.25 -20.34
C GLU A 153 5.58 32.67 -20.89
N ASP A 154 4.45 32.76 -20.16
CA ASP A 154 3.16 32.21 -20.60
C ASP A 154 2.57 32.96 -21.82
N LYS A 155 2.83 34.26 -21.96
CA LYS A 155 2.39 35.05 -23.15
C LYS A 155 3.20 34.78 -24.40
N LYS A 156 4.38 34.17 -24.29
CA LYS A 156 5.27 33.92 -25.47
C LYS A 156 4.99 32.56 -26.10
N VAL A 157 4.29 31.67 -25.37
CA VAL A 157 3.92 30.33 -25.86
C VAL A 157 2.59 30.39 -26.62
N GLU A 158 1.64 31.22 -26.18
CA GLU A 158 0.36 31.39 -26.90
C GLU A 158 0.52 32.11 -28.25
N ALA A 159 1.36 33.12 -28.34
CA ALA A 159 1.63 33.84 -29.60
C ALA A 159 2.39 33.02 -30.67
N LYS A 160 2.97 31.87 -30.27
CA LYS A 160 3.63 30.95 -31.22
C LYS A 160 2.70 29.89 -31.78
N ALA A 161 1.62 29.57 -31.04
CA ALA A 161 0.63 28.58 -31.46
C ALA A 161 -0.33 29.16 -32.54
N GLU A 162 -0.66 30.46 -32.46
CA GLU A 162 -1.55 31.10 -33.44
C GLU A 162 -0.92 31.38 -34.81
N LYS A 163 0.40 31.48 -34.87
CA LYS A 163 1.11 31.67 -36.18
C LYS A 163 1.31 30.41 -37.01
N GLN A 164 1.16 29.22 -36.40
CA GLN A 164 1.30 27.97 -37.14
C GLN A 164 0.00 27.42 -37.71
N THR A 165 -1.15 27.98 -37.33
CA THR A 165 -2.46 27.62 -37.89
C THR A 165 -2.92 28.47 -39.06
N SER A 166 -2.25 29.60 -39.34
CA SER A 166 -2.60 30.47 -40.49
C SER A 166 -1.78 30.22 -41.78
N GLU A 167 -0.73 29.36 -41.73
CA GLU A 167 0.06 29.01 -42.93
C GLU A 167 -0.32 27.64 -43.57
N LYS A 168 -1.41 27.02 -43.13
CA LYS A 168 -1.89 25.75 -43.70
C LYS A 168 -3.34 25.83 -44.20
N LYS A 169 -3.71 26.93 -44.83
CA LYS A 169 -4.98 27.01 -45.55
C LYS A 169 -4.79 27.55 -46.98
#